data_8bffbbf8594b2fd95b1f447cd234c654
#
_entry.id   8bffbbf8594b2fd95b1f447cd234c654
#
_cell.length_a   1.000
_cell.length_b   1.000
_cell.length_c   1.000
_cell.angle_alpha   90.00
_cell.angle_beta   90.00
_cell.angle_gamma   90.00
#
_symmetry.space_group_name_H-M   'P 1'
#
loop_
_entity.id
_entity.type
_entity.pdbx_description
1 polymer ?
#
loop_
_entity_poly.entity_id
_entity_poly.type
_entity_poly.pdbx_seq_one_letter_code
_entity_poly.pdbx_strand_id
1 'polypeptide(L)'
;MWQTNSLEFIGNEKGRVCAIRLSTPQGERTESFDRAFLAIGSRPAARIVSTTTGIQVDEKGYVICGDRPMGMTTRRGVFAGGDVVHRPQTVVLAMKAAKEVALGIAQYVDAIKLLEYCEATTEK
;
A
#
# COMPACT_ATOMS: atom_id res chain seq x y z
N MET A 1 -15.00 -19.53 16.48
CA MET A 1 -16.02 -18.67 17.12
C MET A 1 -16.59 -17.76 16.06
N TRP A 2 -17.89 -17.87 15.78
CA TRP A 2 -18.59 -17.02 14.81
C TRP A 2 -19.12 -15.76 15.50
N GLN A 3 -19.21 -14.64 14.77
CA GLN A 3 -19.74 -13.37 15.26
C GLN A 3 -19.05 -12.89 16.56
N THR A 4 -17.73 -13.06 16.63
CA THR A 4 -16.94 -12.74 17.81
C THR A 4 -15.89 -11.68 17.42
N ASN A 5 -15.83 -10.57 18.17
CA ASN A 5 -14.84 -9.52 17.99
C ASN A 5 -13.91 -9.46 19.20
N SER A 6 -12.62 -9.23 18.96
CA SER A 6 -11.68 -8.96 20.06
C SER A 6 -11.84 -7.52 20.53
N LEU A 7 -12.03 -7.34 21.82
CA LEU A 7 -12.15 -6.01 22.45
C LEU A 7 -10.81 -5.57 23.04
N GLU A 8 -10.10 -6.48 23.71
CA GLU A 8 -8.88 -6.15 24.43
C GLU A 8 -7.97 -7.38 24.54
N PHE A 9 -6.66 -7.15 24.42
CA PHE A 9 -5.63 -8.14 24.71
C PHE A 9 -5.11 -7.90 26.13
N ILE A 10 -5.19 -8.92 26.99
CA ILE A 10 -4.79 -8.84 28.38
C ILE A 10 -3.39 -9.43 28.49
N GLY A 11 -2.45 -8.65 29.02
CA GLY A 11 -1.08 -9.06 29.27
C GLY A 11 -0.85 -9.53 30.70
N ASN A 12 0.13 -10.41 30.90
CA ASN A 12 0.65 -10.77 32.20
C ASN A 12 1.71 -9.75 32.68
N GLU A 13 2.24 -9.94 33.90
CA GLU A 13 3.30 -9.11 34.50
C GLU A 13 4.57 -9.02 33.64
N LYS A 14 4.81 -9.98 32.74
CA LYS A 14 5.94 -10.02 31.79
C LYS A 14 5.62 -9.35 30.44
N GLY A 15 4.48 -8.70 30.30
CA GLY A 15 4.04 -8.05 29.05
C GLY A 15 3.66 -9.02 27.93
N ARG A 16 3.43 -10.30 28.23
CA ARG A 16 2.97 -11.30 27.26
C ARG A 16 1.46 -11.45 27.34
N VAL A 17 0.80 -11.60 26.17
CA VAL A 17 -0.63 -11.88 26.12
C VAL A 17 -0.94 -13.18 26.88
N CYS A 18 -1.96 -13.16 27.73
CA CYS A 18 -2.43 -14.31 28.48
C CYS A 18 -3.93 -14.52 28.35
N ALA A 19 -4.67 -13.52 27.92
CA ALA A 19 -6.10 -13.63 27.69
C ALA A 19 -6.57 -12.59 26.67
N ILE A 20 -7.76 -12.78 26.14
CA ILE A 20 -8.45 -11.83 25.24
C ILE A 20 -9.87 -11.66 25.73
N ARG A 21 -10.30 -10.40 25.88
CA ARG A 21 -11.71 -10.06 26.11
C ARG A 21 -12.40 -10.00 24.76
N LEU A 22 -13.48 -10.75 24.63
CA LEU A 22 -14.24 -10.97 23.42
C LEU A 22 -15.67 -10.46 23.59
N SER A 23 -16.21 -9.81 22.53
CA SER A 23 -17.64 -9.56 22.39
C SER A 23 -18.28 -10.66 21.55
N THR A 24 -19.30 -11.29 22.07
CA THR A 24 -20.06 -12.34 21.40
C THR A 24 -21.56 -11.99 21.39
N PRO A 25 -22.40 -12.67 20.60
CA PRO A 25 -23.84 -12.46 20.62
C PRO A 25 -24.50 -12.72 22.00
N GLN A 26 -23.82 -13.49 22.85
CA GLN A 26 -24.29 -13.82 24.21
C GLN A 26 -23.73 -12.88 25.29
N GLY A 27 -22.93 -11.88 24.88
CA GLY A 27 -22.29 -10.93 25.80
C GLY A 27 -20.77 -10.99 25.74
N GLU A 28 -20.13 -10.23 26.63
CA GLU A 28 -18.67 -10.21 26.75
C GLU A 28 -18.18 -11.40 27.58
N ARG A 29 -17.03 -11.95 27.16
CA ARG A 29 -16.34 -12.97 27.91
C ARG A 29 -14.82 -12.86 27.74
N THR A 30 -14.07 -13.37 28.71
CA THR A 30 -12.61 -13.42 28.66
C THR A 30 -12.16 -14.85 28.47
N GLU A 31 -11.32 -15.08 27.48
CA GLU A 31 -10.73 -16.39 27.17
C GLU A 31 -9.23 -16.34 27.32
N SER A 32 -8.64 -17.39 27.90
CA SER A 32 -7.18 -17.51 28.06
C SER A 32 -6.54 -18.02 26.78
N PHE A 33 -5.42 -17.38 26.38
CA PHE A 33 -4.63 -17.74 25.21
C PHE A 33 -3.14 -17.51 25.48
N ASP A 34 -2.31 -18.42 25.04
CA ASP A 34 -0.86 -18.29 25.15
C ASP A 34 -0.29 -17.37 24.05
N ARG A 35 -0.97 -17.23 22.91
CA ARG A 35 -0.56 -16.43 21.76
C ARG A 35 -1.77 -15.90 21.02
N ALA A 36 -1.61 -14.70 20.46
CA ALA A 36 -2.58 -14.09 19.55
C ALA A 36 -1.88 -13.68 18.24
N PHE A 37 -2.49 -14.02 17.11
CA PHE A 37 -2.02 -13.61 15.78
C PHE A 37 -3.06 -12.69 15.15
N LEU A 38 -2.63 -11.48 14.80
CA LEU A 38 -3.47 -10.52 14.10
C LEU A 38 -3.32 -10.71 12.59
N ALA A 39 -4.40 -11.18 11.95
CA ALA A 39 -4.48 -11.38 10.50
C ALA A 39 -5.62 -10.51 9.90
N ILE A 40 -5.65 -9.23 10.28
CA ILE A 40 -6.73 -8.28 9.95
C ILE A 40 -6.46 -7.48 8.67
N GLY A 41 -5.47 -7.87 7.90
CA GLY A 41 -5.02 -7.17 6.70
C GLY A 41 -3.95 -6.12 6.99
N SER A 42 -3.48 -5.48 5.93
CA SER A 42 -2.50 -4.41 5.97
C SER A 42 -3.06 -3.14 5.32
N ARG A 43 -2.52 -2.00 5.74
CA ARG A 43 -2.79 -0.70 5.12
C ARG A 43 -1.54 -0.24 4.37
N PRO A 44 -1.69 0.56 3.29
CA PRO A 44 -0.54 1.15 2.62
C PRO A 44 0.32 1.95 3.59
N ALA A 45 1.64 1.90 3.43
CA ALA A 45 2.56 2.72 4.21
C ALA A 45 2.47 4.18 3.75
N ALA A 46 1.57 4.95 4.35
CA ALA A 46 1.24 6.31 3.95
C ALA A 46 2.37 7.33 4.20
N ARG A 47 3.46 6.96 4.87
CA ARG A 47 4.51 7.91 5.27
C ARG A 47 5.16 8.62 4.08
N ILE A 48 5.50 7.88 3.01
CA ILE A 48 6.11 8.48 1.81
C ILE A 48 5.14 9.48 1.18
N VAL A 49 3.87 9.13 1.09
CA VAL A 49 2.85 9.99 0.48
C VAL A 49 2.57 11.23 1.31
N SER A 50 2.49 11.10 2.64
CA SER A 50 2.24 12.23 3.54
C SER A 50 3.40 13.22 3.62
N THR A 51 4.63 12.78 3.32
CA THR A 51 5.84 13.62 3.33
C THR A 51 6.26 14.11 1.95
N THR A 52 5.63 13.65 0.87
CA THR A 52 5.98 13.99 -0.51
C THR A 52 4.86 14.77 -1.18
N THR A 53 5.10 16.02 -1.48
CA THR A 53 4.11 16.89 -2.15
C THR A 53 3.81 16.40 -3.57
N GLY A 54 2.53 16.41 -3.96
CA GLY A 54 2.07 16.15 -5.33
C GLY A 54 1.76 14.68 -5.63
N ILE A 55 1.93 13.77 -4.68
CA ILE A 55 1.44 12.40 -4.79
C ILE A 55 0.08 12.31 -4.11
N GLN A 56 -0.96 11.96 -4.88
CA GLN A 56 -2.31 11.77 -4.36
C GLN A 56 -2.59 10.31 -4.06
N VAL A 57 -3.50 10.09 -3.13
CA VAL A 57 -4.01 8.77 -2.75
C VAL A 57 -5.53 8.75 -2.84
N ASP A 58 -6.08 7.57 -2.98
CA ASP A 58 -7.52 7.35 -2.89
C ASP A 58 -8.02 7.43 -1.43
N GLU A 59 -9.33 7.30 -1.23
CA GLU A 59 -9.98 7.32 0.09
C GLU A 59 -9.46 6.23 1.06
N LYS A 60 -8.80 5.21 0.54
CA LYS A 60 -8.23 4.08 1.30
C LYS A 60 -6.73 4.21 1.55
N GLY A 61 -6.11 5.26 1.00
CA GLY A 61 -4.69 5.54 1.13
C GLY A 61 -3.78 4.87 0.10
N TYR A 62 -4.33 4.31 -1.00
CA TYR A 62 -3.53 3.78 -2.11
C TYR A 62 -3.14 4.89 -3.08
N VAL A 63 -1.91 4.80 -3.61
CA VAL A 63 -1.39 5.79 -4.56
C VAL A 63 -2.17 5.76 -5.87
N ILE A 64 -2.61 6.91 -6.33
CA ILE A 64 -3.28 7.06 -7.63
C ILE A 64 -2.24 7.10 -8.74
N CYS A 65 -2.37 6.18 -9.70
CA CYS A 65 -1.49 6.08 -10.87
C CYS A 65 -2.29 6.12 -12.17
N GLY A 66 -1.67 6.67 -13.20
CA GLY A 66 -2.20 6.67 -14.56
C GLY A 66 -1.73 5.46 -15.37
N ASP A 67 -2.37 5.28 -16.53
CA ASP A 67 -2.09 4.21 -17.49
C ASP A 67 -1.11 4.67 -18.60
N ARG A 68 -0.88 5.97 -18.74
CA ARG A 68 -0.05 6.57 -19.80
C ARG A 68 0.83 7.70 -19.26
N PRO A 69 2.09 7.46 -18.97
CA PRO A 69 2.77 6.15 -18.92
C PRO A 69 2.29 5.31 -17.74
N MET A 70 2.30 4.00 -17.92
CA MET A 70 1.82 3.05 -16.92
C MET A 70 2.54 3.23 -15.58
N GLY A 71 1.76 3.37 -14.51
CA GLY A 71 2.26 3.48 -13.14
C GLY A 71 2.76 4.87 -12.74
N MET A 72 2.68 5.89 -13.61
CA MET A 72 3.04 7.25 -13.21
C MET A 72 2.01 7.80 -12.23
N THR A 73 2.50 8.31 -11.10
CA THR A 73 1.66 8.93 -10.06
C THR A 73 1.16 10.30 -10.52
N THR A 74 0.38 10.97 -9.69
CA THR A 74 -0.03 12.37 -9.92
C THR A 74 1.16 13.35 -9.91
N ARG A 75 2.31 12.94 -9.37
CA ARG A 75 3.56 13.69 -9.45
C ARG A 75 4.37 13.22 -10.66
N ARG A 76 4.64 14.14 -11.59
CA ARG A 76 5.41 13.88 -12.81
C ARG A 76 6.78 13.24 -12.51
N GLY A 77 7.12 12.17 -13.23
CA GLY A 77 8.39 11.45 -13.09
C GLY A 77 8.48 10.54 -11.86
N VAL A 78 7.40 10.40 -11.09
CA VAL A 78 7.32 9.47 -9.97
C VAL A 78 6.37 8.34 -10.32
N PHE A 79 6.82 7.12 -10.14
CA PHE A 79 6.10 5.91 -10.50
C PHE A 79 5.85 5.03 -9.27
N ALA A 80 4.74 4.31 -9.26
CA ALA A 80 4.40 3.36 -8.22
C ALA A 80 3.69 2.14 -8.81
N GLY A 81 3.81 1.00 -8.14
CA GLY A 81 3.15 -0.25 -8.51
C GLY A 81 3.12 -1.25 -7.37
N GLY A 82 2.41 -2.36 -7.55
CA GLY A 82 2.23 -3.38 -6.52
C GLY A 82 1.26 -2.94 -5.42
N ASP A 83 1.50 -3.41 -4.19
CA ASP A 83 0.57 -3.28 -3.06
C ASP A 83 0.29 -1.83 -2.62
N VAL A 84 1.15 -0.88 -2.98
CA VAL A 84 0.94 0.54 -2.66
C VAL A 84 -0.08 1.21 -3.57
N VAL A 85 -0.35 0.63 -4.75
CA VAL A 85 -1.35 1.09 -5.74
C VAL A 85 -2.59 0.21 -5.70
N HIS A 86 -2.38 -1.10 -5.63
CA HIS A 86 -3.43 -2.09 -5.57
C HIS A 86 -3.52 -2.63 -4.15
N ARG A 87 -4.68 -3.17 -3.78
CA ARG A 87 -4.79 -3.86 -2.47
C ARG A 87 -3.76 -4.98 -2.41
N PRO A 88 -3.17 -5.24 -1.22
CA PRO A 88 -2.26 -6.35 -1.03
C PRO A 88 -2.89 -7.67 -1.52
N GLN A 89 -2.19 -8.36 -2.42
CA GLN A 89 -2.64 -9.61 -3.00
C GLN A 89 -1.50 -10.63 -2.90
N THR A 90 -0.96 -11.03 -4.04
CA THR A 90 0.11 -12.03 -4.12
C THR A 90 1.40 -11.40 -4.63
N VAL A 91 2.53 -11.99 -4.25
CA VAL A 91 3.86 -11.61 -4.77
C VAL A 91 3.89 -11.65 -6.30
N VAL A 92 3.21 -12.62 -6.92
CA VAL A 92 3.14 -12.75 -8.38
C VAL A 92 2.49 -11.53 -9.03
N LEU A 93 1.41 -11.02 -8.45
CA LEU A 93 0.73 -9.82 -8.96
C LEU A 93 1.57 -8.56 -8.74
N ALA A 94 2.27 -8.46 -7.63
CA ALA A 94 3.21 -7.36 -7.40
C ALA A 94 4.36 -7.37 -8.42
N MET A 95 4.91 -8.55 -8.73
CA MET A 95 5.93 -8.70 -9.78
C MET A 95 5.41 -8.37 -11.18
N LYS A 96 4.16 -8.74 -11.50
CA LYS A 96 3.52 -8.37 -12.76
C LYS A 96 3.41 -6.85 -12.87
N ALA A 97 2.86 -6.19 -11.85
CA ALA A 97 2.74 -4.74 -11.80
C ALA A 97 4.10 -4.04 -11.94
N ALA A 98 5.15 -4.54 -11.29
CA ALA A 98 6.50 -3.99 -11.40
C ALA A 98 7.04 -4.03 -12.83
N LYS A 99 6.79 -5.12 -13.58
CA LYS A 99 7.19 -5.23 -14.99
C LYS A 99 6.45 -4.23 -15.87
N GLU A 100 5.16 -4.05 -15.67
CA GLU A 100 4.33 -3.07 -16.41
C GLU A 100 4.79 -1.63 -16.13
N VAL A 101 5.05 -1.31 -14.88
CA VAL A 101 5.57 0.01 -14.47
C VAL A 101 6.97 0.26 -15.04
N ALA A 102 7.84 -0.75 -15.09
CA ALA A 102 9.17 -0.61 -15.68
C ALA A 102 9.12 -0.21 -17.16
N LEU A 103 8.18 -0.77 -17.92
CA LEU A 103 7.93 -0.34 -19.31
C LEU A 103 7.42 1.10 -19.38
N GLY A 104 6.54 1.49 -18.48
CA GLY A 104 6.07 2.87 -18.37
C GLY A 104 7.18 3.87 -18.07
N ILE A 105 8.12 3.51 -17.19
CA ILE A 105 9.31 4.32 -16.91
C ILE A 105 10.17 4.48 -18.17
N ALA A 106 10.44 3.38 -18.88
CA ALA A 106 11.24 3.42 -20.11
C ALA A 106 10.59 4.36 -21.15
N GLN A 107 9.32 4.21 -21.43
CA GLN A 107 8.57 5.06 -22.33
C GLN A 107 8.61 6.55 -21.92
N TYR A 108 8.50 6.83 -20.64
CA TYR A 108 8.60 8.20 -20.12
C TYR A 108 9.98 8.80 -20.36
N VAL A 109 11.03 8.06 -20.06
CA VAL A 109 12.43 8.49 -20.24
C VAL A 109 12.71 8.77 -21.73
N ASP A 110 12.28 7.87 -22.63
CA ASP A 110 12.46 8.04 -24.07
C ASP A 110 11.71 9.27 -24.61
N ALA A 111 10.49 9.51 -24.12
CA ALA A 111 9.72 10.71 -24.48
C ALA A 111 10.41 12.00 -24.02
N ILE A 112 10.99 12.04 -22.81
CA ILE A 112 11.74 13.21 -22.33
C ILE A 112 12.97 13.46 -23.20
N LYS A 113 13.77 12.43 -23.53
CA LYS A 113 14.92 12.57 -24.42
C LYS A 113 14.55 13.11 -25.80
N LEU A 114 13.42 12.66 -26.35
CA LEU A 114 12.94 13.16 -27.63
C LEU A 114 12.57 14.64 -27.56
N LEU A 115 11.91 15.08 -26.49
CA LEU A 115 11.56 16.48 -26.29
C LEU A 115 12.82 17.36 -26.18
N GLU A 116 13.80 16.95 -25.37
CA GLU A 116 15.08 17.66 -25.22
C GLU A 116 15.81 17.77 -26.56
N TYR A 117 15.83 16.71 -27.38
CA TYR A 117 16.43 16.73 -28.72
C TYR A 117 15.71 17.73 -29.65
N CYS A 118 14.37 17.74 -29.64
CA CYS A 118 13.58 18.67 -30.43
C CYS A 118 13.83 20.14 -30.05
N GLU A 119 13.87 20.44 -28.74
CA GLU A 119 14.18 21.78 -28.23
C GLU A 119 15.56 22.25 -28.68
N ALA A 120 16.59 21.41 -28.51
CA ALA A 120 17.95 21.73 -28.92
C ALA A 120 18.12 21.93 -30.43
N THR A 121 17.20 21.38 -31.25
CA THR A 121 17.24 21.49 -32.70
C THR A 121 16.50 22.74 -33.20
N THR A 122 15.55 23.26 -32.41
CA THR A 122 14.72 24.43 -32.76
C THR A 122 15.43 25.76 -32.46
N GLU A 123 16.46 25.74 -31.59
CA GLU A 123 17.26 26.94 -31.22
C GLU A 123 18.44 27.21 -32.16
N LYS A 124 18.58 26.47 -33.26
CA LYS A 124 19.58 26.68 -34.33
C LYS A 124 18.96 27.26 -35.59
#